data_f198dd48347c8d25bb6fcfefa920ebeb
#
_entry.id   f198dd48347c8d25bb6fcfefa920ebeb
#
_cell.length_a   1.000
_cell.length_b   1.000
_cell.length_c   1.000
_cell.angle_alpha   90.00
_cell.angle_beta   90.00
_cell.angle_gamma   90.00
#
_symmetry.space_group_name_H-M   'P 1'
#
loop_
_entity.id
_entity.type
_entity.pdbx_description
1 polymer ?
#
loop_
_entity_poly.entity_id
_entity_poly.type
_entity_poly.pdbx_seq_one_letter_code
_entity_poly.pdbx_strand_id
1 'polypeptide(L)'
;MKTAVPCYYHLDVEVSPERVGQVRRILAAHLRLWDLETLVEPVCGGAELLLKAIDEHARDKNTSIELWWNGQHLITAVAENDSDLRPDLDLRACLERIAAMSDGWGCCATDTGSKVIWFSQRARAGERVPLVPTAPEPTLREVLQVPREMPVAVLAATTADGGC
;
A
#
# COMPACT_ATOMS: atom_id res chain seq x y z
N MET A 1 -14.65 0.02 25.29
CA MET A 1 -13.69 -0.49 24.30
C MET A 1 -13.97 0.16 22.96
N LYS A 2 -13.05 0.96 22.46
CA LYS A 2 -13.18 1.44 21.09
C LYS A 2 -12.73 0.30 20.18
N THR A 3 -13.67 -0.33 19.53
CA THR A 3 -13.38 -1.20 18.38
C THR A 3 -12.68 -0.35 17.34
N ALA A 4 -11.52 -0.76 16.90
CA ALA A 4 -10.85 -0.07 15.80
C ALA A 4 -11.78 -0.08 14.59
N VAL A 5 -12.21 1.10 14.18
CA VAL A 5 -13.03 1.22 12.98
C VAL A 5 -12.10 1.06 11.78
N PRO A 6 -12.40 0.14 10.87
CA PRO A 6 -11.64 0.05 9.63
C PRO A 6 -11.64 1.39 8.90
N CYS A 7 -10.48 1.84 8.46
CA CYS A 7 -10.34 3.09 7.73
C CYS A 7 -9.87 2.80 6.30
N TYR A 8 -10.40 3.54 5.37
CA TYR A 8 -10.07 3.44 3.95
C TYR A 8 -9.86 4.82 3.36
N TYR A 9 -8.88 4.93 2.49
CA TYR A 9 -8.62 6.13 1.71
C TYR A 9 -8.16 5.78 0.31
N HIS A 10 -8.65 6.51 -0.68
CA HIS A 10 -8.30 6.36 -2.09
C HIS A 10 -7.88 7.71 -2.66
N LEU A 11 -6.83 7.73 -3.44
CA LEU A 11 -6.30 8.91 -4.12
C LEU A 11 -5.89 8.55 -5.55
N ASP A 12 -6.48 9.21 -6.52
CA ASP A 12 -6.00 9.18 -7.90
C ASP A 12 -5.00 10.30 -8.13
N VAL A 13 -3.90 9.98 -8.82
CA VAL A 13 -2.84 10.93 -9.07
C VAL A 13 -2.20 10.69 -10.45
N GLU A 14 -1.95 11.77 -11.16
CA GLU A 14 -1.03 11.77 -12.29
C GLU A 14 0.36 12.09 -11.76
N VAL A 15 1.28 11.15 -11.86
CA VAL A 15 2.60 11.23 -11.24
C VAL A 15 3.46 12.28 -11.92
N SER A 16 4.06 13.13 -11.13
CA SER A 16 5.12 14.06 -11.52
C SER A 16 6.02 14.29 -10.31
N PRO A 17 7.27 14.77 -10.49
CA PRO A 17 8.16 15.02 -9.36
C PRO A 17 7.56 15.93 -8.28
N GLU A 18 6.80 16.94 -8.69
CA GLU A 18 6.13 17.87 -7.76
C GLU A 18 5.00 17.19 -6.99
N ARG A 19 4.23 16.33 -7.65
CA ARG A 19 3.09 15.65 -7.04
C ARG A 19 3.49 14.56 -6.05
N VAL A 20 4.65 13.95 -6.22
CA VAL A 20 5.19 12.99 -5.26
C VAL A 20 5.26 13.60 -3.85
N GLY A 21 5.77 14.81 -3.73
CA GLY A 21 5.82 15.52 -2.45
C GLY A 21 4.42 15.88 -1.90
N GLN A 22 3.49 16.21 -2.78
CA GLN A 22 2.10 16.47 -2.39
C GLN A 22 1.41 15.22 -1.86
N VAL A 23 1.59 14.09 -2.55
CA VAL A 23 1.05 12.79 -2.13
C VAL A 23 1.59 12.42 -0.75
N ARG A 24 2.89 12.57 -0.53
CA ARG A 24 3.49 12.32 0.80
C ARG A 24 2.77 13.09 1.90
N ARG A 25 2.50 14.37 1.69
CA ARG A 25 1.79 15.21 2.67
C ARG A 25 0.36 14.76 2.91
N ILE A 26 -0.34 14.38 1.85
CA ILE A 26 -1.72 13.89 1.94
C ILE A 26 -1.78 12.57 2.72
N LEU A 27 -0.93 11.61 2.38
CA LEU A 27 -0.88 10.33 3.08
C LEU A 27 -0.50 10.50 4.56
N ALA A 28 0.50 11.33 4.85
CA ALA A 28 0.90 11.64 6.23
C ALA A 28 -0.25 12.26 7.03
N ALA A 29 -1.01 13.18 6.44
CA ALA A 29 -2.16 13.79 7.10
C ALA A 29 -3.25 12.75 7.45
N HIS A 30 -3.54 11.82 6.53
CA HIS A 30 -4.51 10.75 6.78
C HIS A 30 -4.05 9.78 7.86
N LEU A 31 -2.79 9.39 7.84
CA LEU A 31 -2.24 8.50 8.85
C LEU A 31 -2.26 9.13 10.25
N ARG A 32 -1.97 10.43 10.34
CA ARG A 32 -2.10 11.17 11.61
C ARG A 32 -3.54 11.27 12.08
N LEU A 33 -4.47 11.50 11.15
CA LEU A 33 -5.90 11.50 11.46
C LEU A 33 -6.38 10.16 12.03
N TRP A 34 -5.75 9.06 11.60
CA TRP A 34 -6.05 7.71 12.09
C TRP A 34 -5.22 7.28 13.31
N ASP A 35 -4.47 8.20 13.90
CA ASP A 35 -3.54 7.91 15.03
C ASP A 35 -2.42 6.91 14.68
N LEU A 36 -1.96 6.94 13.44
CA LEU A 36 -0.93 6.06 12.93
C LEU A 36 0.39 6.80 12.64
N GLU A 37 0.80 7.70 13.51
CA GLU A 37 1.99 8.53 13.34
C GLU A 37 3.26 7.70 13.07
N THR A 38 3.41 6.56 13.73
CA THR A 38 4.60 5.73 13.58
C THR A 38 4.68 5.02 12.24
N LEU A 39 3.56 4.92 11.51
CA LEU A 39 3.51 4.35 10.18
C LEU A 39 3.75 5.40 9.08
N VAL A 40 3.80 6.68 9.41
CA VAL A 40 3.97 7.75 8.41
C VAL A 40 5.25 7.56 7.59
N GLU A 41 6.39 7.37 8.23
CA GLU A 41 7.65 7.24 7.50
C GLU A 41 7.71 5.99 6.62
N PRO A 42 7.40 4.78 7.10
CA PRO A 42 7.47 3.61 6.24
C PRO A 42 6.43 3.63 5.12
N VAL A 43 5.22 4.09 5.38
CA VAL A 43 4.15 4.14 4.36
C VAL A 43 4.45 5.21 3.31
N CYS A 44 4.75 6.43 3.73
CA CYS A 44 5.08 7.51 2.81
C CYS A 44 6.36 7.23 2.04
N GLY A 45 7.36 6.66 2.69
CA GLY A 45 8.62 6.27 2.04
C GLY A 45 8.41 5.21 0.96
N GLY A 46 7.62 4.18 1.25
CA GLY A 46 7.28 3.14 0.28
C GLY A 46 6.47 3.66 -0.91
N ALA A 47 5.45 4.46 -0.65
CA ALA A 47 4.67 5.11 -1.70
C ALA A 47 5.52 6.03 -2.57
N GLU A 48 6.39 6.83 -1.96
CA GLU A 48 7.31 7.72 -2.68
C GLU A 48 8.25 6.94 -3.61
N LEU A 49 8.80 5.82 -3.15
CA LEU A 49 9.63 4.95 -3.99
C LEU A 49 8.89 4.44 -5.22
N LEU A 50 7.65 3.98 -5.05
CA LEU A 50 6.82 3.49 -6.15
C LEU A 50 6.46 4.61 -7.12
N LEU A 51 6.06 5.76 -6.62
CA LEU A 51 5.70 6.90 -7.47
C LEU A 51 6.90 7.41 -8.28
N LYS A 52 8.07 7.48 -7.67
CA LYS A 52 9.30 7.86 -8.39
C LYS A 52 9.65 6.85 -9.48
N ALA A 53 9.52 5.57 -9.19
CA ALA A 53 9.77 4.52 -10.18
C ALA A 53 8.76 4.59 -11.35
N ILE A 54 7.49 4.87 -11.07
CA ILE A 54 6.48 5.09 -12.09
C ILE A 54 6.82 6.34 -12.92
N ASP A 55 7.25 7.41 -12.29
CA ASP A 55 7.65 8.63 -13.00
C ASP A 55 8.83 8.39 -13.94
N GLU A 56 9.79 7.58 -13.53
CA GLU A 56 10.98 7.27 -14.32
C GLU A 56 10.73 6.30 -15.47
N HIS A 57 9.88 5.29 -15.27
CA HIS A 57 9.78 4.15 -16.17
C HIS A 57 8.45 4.05 -16.90
N ALA A 58 7.36 4.52 -16.34
CA ALA A 58 6.04 4.41 -16.96
C ALA A 58 5.79 5.51 -17.99
N ARG A 59 5.11 5.15 -19.06
CA ARG A 59 4.59 6.12 -20.04
C ARG A 59 3.27 6.71 -19.58
N ASP A 60 2.39 5.87 -19.06
CA ASP A 60 1.16 6.30 -18.42
C ASP A 60 1.47 6.70 -16.98
N LYS A 61 1.28 7.97 -16.66
CA LYS A 61 1.53 8.54 -15.34
C LYS A 61 0.33 8.47 -14.41
N ASN A 62 -0.81 7.97 -14.87
CA ASN A 62 -1.99 7.83 -14.04
C ASN A 62 -1.85 6.63 -13.11
N THR A 63 -2.04 6.88 -11.84
CA THR A 63 -1.96 5.85 -10.79
C THR A 63 -3.00 6.12 -9.73
N SER A 64 -3.30 5.12 -8.95
CA SER A 64 -4.13 5.26 -7.76
C SER A 64 -3.42 4.68 -6.54
N ILE A 65 -3.65 5.29 -5.40
CA ILE A 65 -3.12 4.86 -4.12
C ILE A 65 -4.28 4.57 -3.19
N GLU A 66 -4.24 3.45 -2.52
CA GLU A 66 -5.25 3.05 -1.56
C GLU A 66 -4.59 2.68 -0.24
N LEU A 67 -5.21 3.11 0.86
CA LEU A 67 -4.82 2.76 2.22
C LEU A 67 -5.97 2.02 2.89
N TRP A 68 -5.68 0.88 3.49
CA TRP A 68 -6.63 0.11 4.31
C TRP A 68 -6.05 -0.14 5.69
N TRP A 69 -6.80 0.26 6.70
CA TRP A 69 -6.48 0.01 8.09
C TRP A 69 -7.56 -0.81 8.75
N ASN A 70 -7.19 -1.92 9.38
CA ASN A 70 -8.14 -2.82 10.06
C ASN A 70 -8.01 -2.81 11.59
N GLY A 71 -7.17 -1.94 12.13
CA GLY A 71 -6.88 -1.87 13.56
C GLY A 71 -5.56 -2.55 13.96
N GLN A 72 -4.94 -3.32 13.08
CA GLN A 72 -3.66 -3.99 13.33
C GLN A 72 -2.67 -3.82 12.18
N HIS A 73 -3.14 -3.90 10.95
CA HIS A 73 -2.32 -3.80 9.76
C HIS A 73 -2.81 -2.66 8.87
N LEU A 74 -1.87 -1.95 8.32
CA LEU A 74 -2.11 -0.99 7.25
C LEU A 74 -1.58 -1.58 5.94
N ILE A 75 -2.43 -1.64 4.93
CA ILE A 75 -2.06 -2.00 3.58
C ILE A 75 -2.05 -0.75 2.73
N THR A 76 -0.96 -0.57 2.02
CA THR A 76 -0.81 0.46 0.99
C THR A 76 -0.75 -0.24 -0.35
N ALA A 77 -1.63 0.13 -1.27
CA ALA A 77 -1.66 -0.41 -2.62
C ALA A 77 -1.52 0.71 -3.63
N VAL A 78 -0.64 0.52 -4.60
CA VAL A 78 -0.41 1.45 -5.70
C VAL A 78 -0.73 0.73 -6.99
N ALA A 79 -1.76 1.20 -7.70
CA ALA A 79 -2.12 0.67 -9.01
C ALA A 79 -1.42 1.51 -10.09
N GLU A 80 -0.80 0.82 -11.04
CA GLU A 80 -0.23 1.44 -12.21
C GLU A 80 -0.89 0.87 -13.47
N ASN A 81 -1.06 1.69 -14.48
CA ASN A 81 -1.86 1.39 -15.65
C ASN A 81 -1.02 1.16 -16.92
N ASP A 82 0.29 1.28 -16.82
CA ASP A 82 1.17 1.09 -17.98
C ASP A 82 1.41 -0.41 -18.22
N SER A 83 0.89 -0.91 -19.33
CA SER A 83 1.06 -2.32 -19.71
C SER A 83 2.52 -2.68 -20.04
N ASP A 84 3.33 -1.69 -20.40
CA ASP A 84 4.72 -1.89 -20.78
C ASP A 84 5.67 -1.89 -19.58
N LEU A 85 5.23 -1.39 -18.42
CA LEU A 85 6.02 -1.40 -17.22
C LEU A 85 6.19 -2.84 -16.70
N ARG A 86 7.44 -3.22 -16.49
CA ARG A 86 7.80 -4.57 -16.03
C ARG A 86 8.32 -4.50 -14.60
N PRO A 87 7.50 -4.86 -13.59
CA PRO A 87 7.89 -4.76 -12.18
C PRO A 87 9.15 -5.55 -11.84
N ASP A 88 9.34 -6.71 -12.46
CA ASP A 88 10.51 -7.55 -12.26
C ASP A 88 11.83 -6.93 -12.75
N LEU A 89 11.76 -5.98 -13.67
CA LEU A 89 12.92 -5.28 -14.20
C LEU A 89 12.95 -3.81 -13.78
N ASP A 90 11.88 -3.09 -14.08
CA ASP A 90 11.85 -1.63 -13.92
C ASP A 90 11.71 -1.21 -12.45
N LEU A 91 11.02 -2.02 -11.65
CA LEU A 91 10.73 -1.72 -10.25
C LEU A 91 11.54 -2.56 -9.26
N ARG A 92 12.44 -3.41 -9.73
CA ARG A 92 13.15 -4.37 -8.89
C ARG A 92 13.83 -3.73 -7.68
N ALA A 93 14.63 -2.69 -7.90
CA ALA A 93 15.34 -2.01 -6.82
C ALA A 93 14.37 -1.36 -5.82
N CYS A 94 13.27 -0.81 -6.32
CA CYS A 94 12.21 -0.25 -5.49
C CYS A 94 11.55 -1.33 -4.64
N LEU A 95 11.19 -2.46 -5.23
CA LEU A 95 10.54 -3.58 -4.53
C LEU A 95 11.45 -4.22 -3.48
N GLU A 96 12.74 -4.34 -3.75
CA GLU A 96 13.72 -4.81 -2.77
C GLU A 96 13.76 -3.92 -1.53
N ARG A 97 13.70 -2.60 -1.71
CA ARG A 97 13.65 -1.64 -0.60
C ARG A 97 12.33 -1.73 0.17
N ILE A 98 11.21 -1.87 -0.54
CA ILE A 98 9.90 -2.06 0.08
C ILE A 98 9.88 -3.36 0.89
N ALA A 99 10.38 -4.45 0.34
CA ALA A 99 10.47 -5.72 1.06
C ALA A 99 11.27 -5.60 2.37
N ALA A 100 12.35 -4.82 2.36
CA ALA A 100 13.19 -4.63 3.55
C ALA A 100 12.50 -3.79 4.65
N MET A 101 11.56 -2.93 4.30
CA MET A 101 10.92 -1.99 5.23
C MET A 101 9.46 -2.33 5.59
N SER A 102 8.88 -3.34 4.98
CA SER A 102 7.50 -3.76 5.20
C SER A 102 7.42 -5.13 5.85
N ASP A 103 6.28 -5.43 6.45
CA ASP A 103 5.99 -6.73 7.04
C ASP A 103 5.52 -7.76 5.99
N GLY A 104 5.07 -7.28 4.85
CA GLY A 104 4.69 -8.09 3.70
C GLY A 104 4.51 -7.21 2.48
N TRP A 105 4.65 -7.78 1.31
CA TRP A 105 4.45 -7.09 0.04
C TRP A 105 4.09 -8.06 -1.07
N GLY A 106 3.54 -7.55 -2.15
CA GLY A 106 3.24 -8.35 -3.33
C GLY A 106 2.90 -7.51 -4.53
N CYS A 107 2.77 -8.17 -5.64
CA CYS A 107 2.39 -7.56 -6.90
C CYS A 107 1.43 -8.48 -7.64
N CYS A 108 0.44 -7.92 -8.32
CA CYS A 108 -0.48 -8.69 -9.13
C CYS A 108 -0.99 -7.88 -10.31
N ALA A 109 -1.41 -8.59 -11.36
CA ALA A 109 -2.10 -8.01 -12.49
C ALA A 109 -3.61 -8.05 -12.26
N THR A 110 -4.32 -7.01 -12.70
CA THR A 110 -5.78 -6.97 -12.71
C THR A 110 -6.30 -7.47 -14.05
N ASP A 111 -7.60 -7.77 -14.11
CA ASP A 111 -8.28 -8.19 -15.33
C ASP A 111 -8.24 -7.12 -16.44
N THR A 112 -8.04 -5.87 -16.07
CA THR A 112 -7.93 -4.74 -17.00
C THR A 112 -6.50 -4.50 -17.51
N GLY A 113 -5.54 -5.34 -17.12
CA GLY A 113 -4.14 -5.21 -17.50
C GLY A 113 -3.33 -4.25 -16.63
N SER A 114 -3.96 -3.62 -15.64
CA SER A 114 -3.25 -2.83 -14.63
C SER A 114 -2.48 -3.73 -13.68
N LYS A 115 -1.45 -3.19 -13.04
CA LYS A 115 -0.71 -3.89 -11.99
C LYS A 115 -0.93 -3.19 -10.67
N VAL A 116 -1.03 -3.97 -9.62
CA VAL A 116 -1.16 -3.45 -8.26
C VAL A 116 0.02 -3.95 -7.44
N ILE A 117 0.74 -3.01 -6.87
CA ILE A 117 1.84 -3.29 -5.93
C ILE A 117 1.33 -2.87 -4.56
N TRP A 118 1.40 -3.79 -3.62
CA TRP A 118 0.96 -3.54 -2.25
C TRP A 118 2.06 -3.88 -1.26
N PHE A 119 2.05 -3.21 -0.12
CA PHE A 119 2.88 -3.55 1.03
C PHE A 119 2.10 -3.29 2.32
N SER A 120 2.46 -4.01 3.36
CA SER A 120 1.77 -3.94 4.65
C SER A 120 2.72 -3.53 5.76
N GLN A 121 2.15 -2.80 6.72
CA GLN A 121 2.82 -2.38 7.94
C GLN A 121 1.94 -2.74 9.12
N ARG A 122 2.52 -3.40 10.11
CA ARG A 122 1.85 -3.65 11.37
C ARG A 122 2.11 -2.48 12.32
N ALA A 123 1.10 -2.11 13.12
CA ALA A 123 1.30 -1.18 14.21
C ALA A 123 2.32 -1.76 15.19
N ARG A 124 3.31 -0.96 15.58
CA ARG A 124 4.38 -1.42 16.49
C ARG A 124 3.89 -1.44 17.94
N ALA A 125 4.49 -2.32 18.74
CA ALA A 125 4.26 -2.34 20.18
C ALA A 125 4.60 -0.96 20.79
N GLY A 126 3.68 -0.39 21.57
CA GLY A 126 3.80 0.95 22.14
C GLY A 126 2.99 2.02 21.42
N GLU A 127 2.55 1.79 20.18
CA GLU A 127 1.48 2.56 19.61
C GLU A 127 0.18 2.22 20.31
N ARG A 128 -0.70 3.20 20.42
CA ARG A 128 -2.03 2.99 20.96
C ARG A 128 -2.86 2.13 20.01
N VAL A 129 -2.50 0.88 19.91
CA VAL A 129 -3.40 -0.11 19.34
C VAL A 129 -4.57 -0.19 20.30
N PRO A 130 -5.81 0.04 19.86
CA PRO A 130 -6.96 -0.26 20.70
C PRO A 130 -6.80 -1.71 21.17
N LEU A 131 -6.90 -1.91 22.46
CA LEU A 131 -6.86 -3.24 23.07
C LEU A 131 -8.02 -4.06 22.52
N VAL A 132 -7.81 -4.64 21.37
CA VAL A 132 -8.69 -5.71 20.89
C VAL A 132 -8.19 -6.99 21.58
N PRO A 133 -9.04 -7.66 22.36
CA PRO A 133 -8.61 -8.93 22.96
C PRO A 133 -8.17 -9.87 21.86
N THR A 134 -6.95 -10.32 21.99
CA THR A 134 -6.30 -11.44 21.30
C THR A 134 -7.11 -12.12 20.18
N ALA A 135 -7.50 -11.37 19.17
CA ALA A 135 -7.90 -11.99 17.93
C ALA A 135 -6.62 -12.49 17.22
N PRO A 136 -6.65 -13.67 16.60
CA PRO A 136 -5.54 -14.11 15.78
C PRO A 136 -5.23 -13.02 14.74
N GLU A 137 -3.97 -12.85 14.41
CA GLU A 137 -3.56 -11.88 13.40
C GLU A 137 -4.38 -12.11 12.12
N PRO A 138 -5.05 -11.08 11.60
CA PRO A 138 -5.79 -11.25 10.36
C PRO A 138 -4.84 -11.64 9.25
N THR A 139 -5.24 -12.59 8.45
CA THR A 139 -4.51 -12.90 7.22
C THR A 139 -4.58 -11.70 6.28
N LEU A 140 -3.61 -11.57 5.39
CA LEU A 140 -3.63 -10.52 4.39
C LEU A 140 -4.96 -10.51 3.60
N ARG A 141 -5.50 -11.69 3.34
CA ARG A 141 -6.79 -11.85 2.66
C ARG A 141 -7.93 -11.21 3.45
N GLU A 142 -7.97 -11.38 4.75
CA GLU A 142 -8.97 -10.77 5.62
C GLU A 142 -8.85 -9.26 5.65
N VAL A 143 -7.63 -8.75 5.70
CA VAL A 143 -7.36 -7.32 5.63
C VAL A 143 -7.85 -6.74 4.30
N LEU A 144 -7.57 -7.40 3.20
CA LEU A 144 -7.95 -6.94 1.86
C LEU A 144 -9.45 -7.08 1.55
N GLN A 145 -10.19 -7.87 2.33
CA GLN A 145 -11.65 -7.98 2.17
C GLN A 145 -12.42 -6.83 2.79
N VAL A 146 -11.80 -6.05 3.65
CA VAL A 146 -12.50 -4.96 4.37
C VAL A 146 -13.04 -3.87 3.42
N PRO A 147 -12.28 -3.35 2.47
CA PRO A 147 -12.80 -2.48 1.43
C PRO A 147 -13.27 -3.31 0.22
N ARG A 148 -14.50 -3.12 -0.18
CA ARG A 148 -15.14 -3.90 -1.25
C ARG A 148 -14.62 -3.60 -2.66
N GLU A 149 -13.92 -2.50 -2.80
CA GLU A 149 -13.45 -2.00 -4.10
C GLU A 149 -12.15 -2.63 -4.57
N MET A 150 -11.51 -3.44 -3.71
CA MET A 150 -10.25 -4.08 -4.08
C MET A 150 -10.47 -5.11 -5.20
N PRO A 151 -9.69 -5.06 -6.29
CA PRO A 151 -9.79 -6.06 -7.34
C PRO A 151 -9.53 -7.47 -6.81
N VAL A 152 -10.29 -8.45 -7.30
CA VAL A 152 -10.13 -9.86 -6.90
C VAL A 152 -8.71 -10.37 -7.15
N ALA A 153 -8.05 -9.89 -8.19
CA ALA A 153 -6.67 -10.23 -8.49
C ALA A 153 -5.69 -9.90 -7.36
N VAL A 154 -5.96 -8.85 -6.58
CA VAL A 154 -5.15 -8.51 -5.40
C VAL A 154 -5.27 -9.57 -4.32
N LEU A 155 -6.45 -10.14 -4.14
CA LEU A 155 -6.69 -11.23 -3.19
C LEU A 155 -5.97 -12.51 -3.60
N ALA A 156 -5.75 -12.73 -4.89
CA ALA A 156 -5.02 -13.88 -5.40
C ALA A 156 -3.50 -13.75 -5.23
N ALA A 157 -2.98 -12.55 -5.05
CA ALA A 157 -1.56 -12.28 -4.83
C ALA A 157 -1.13 -12.53 -3.38
N THR A 158 -1.61 -13.60 -2.79
CA THR A 158 -1.37 -13.91 -1.38
C THR A 158 -0.10 -14.71 -1.14
N THR A 159 0.63 -15.04 -2.16
CA THR A 159 1.90 -15.71 -1.98
C THR A 159 2.94 -14.72 -1.48
N ALA A 160 3.52 -15.06 -0.37
CA ALA A 160 4.49 -14.23 0.35
C ALA A 160 5.78 -13.95 -0.44
N ASP A 161 5.92 -14.51 -1.61
CA ASP A 161 7.16 -14.44 -2.36
C ASP A 161 7.33 -13.16 -3.18
N GLY A 162 6.35 -12.27 -3.14
CA GLY A 162 6.45 -10.97 -3.79
C GLY A 162 6.83 -11.02 -5.25
N GLY A 163 6.56 -12.14 -5.90
CA GLY A 163 6.82 -12.28 -7.31
C GLY A 163 5.78 -11.53 -8.13
N CYS A 164 6.22 -10.62 -8.97
CA CYS A 164 5.42 -10.08 -10.05
C CYS A 164 5.61 -10.91 -11.31
#